data_37807efeaa173ef35b736e6df2f986b8
#
_entry.id   37807efeaa173ef35b736e6df2f986b8
#
_cell.length_a   1.000
_cell.length_b   1.000
_cell.length_c   1.000
_cell.angle_alpha   90.00
_cell.angle_beta   90.00
_cell.angle_gamma   90.00
#
_symmetry.space_group_name_H-M   'P 1'
#
loop_
_entity.id
_entity.type
_entity.pdbx_description
1 polymer ?
#
loop_
_entity_poly.entity_id
_entity_poly.type
_entity_poly.pdbx_seq_one_letter_code
_entity_poly.pdbx_strand_id
1 'polypeptide(L)'
;LILGIPQIVIGLTVVALGTSSPELLVSLNSVFKGSDSLAASNVVGSNIFNILVVLGISSLITPLKVKSRIVRRDVPLLIAISCSVWAMSSTGILTWQAGIFLLFCLLINTIWEINTINEKDDDIKTAEPEINDFSLSNNLVGTITKLVFGIILLSFGANILVSGSQDLARTLGIKETIIGLTIVATGTSLPELVTSIVAAFKGKTDLAIGNVIGSNLLNQLLILGSCSLSSGLGGLSINIDLIRTDIPIMVLTTFACMPIFWTKGKITRFEGFILLNIYILYVLDKILILSKFNFIIEFRFFIIAYFLLIFTSMFLKKSTRLIKK
;
A
#
# COMPACT_ATOMS: atom_id res chain seq x y z
N LEU A 1 16.84 -21.16 1.17
CA LEU A 1 16.12 -20.64 -0.01
C LEU A 1 16.46 -21.54 -1.19
N ILE A 2 15.57 -22.50 -1.51
CA ILE A 2 15.80 -23.53 -2.54
C ILE A 2 15.88 -22.92 -3.96
N LEU A 3 15.41 -21.69 -4.14
CA LEU A 3 15.38 -21.02 -5.46
C LEU A 3 16.30 -19.79 -5.56
N GLY A 4 17.10 -19.47 -4.53
CA GLY A 4 17.99 -18.29 -4.58
C GLY A 4 17.28 -16.93 -4.72
N ILE A 5 15.95 -16.85 -4.46
CA ILE A 5 15.16 -15.64 -4.63
C ILE A 5 15.45 -14.64 -3.50
N PRO A 6 15.82 -13.38 -3.81
CA PRO A 6 16.04 -12.35 -2.81
C PRO A 6 14.80 -12.08 -1.94
N GLN A 7 15.01 -11.82 -0.64
CA GLN A 7 13.92 -11.55 0.32
C GLN A 7 13.02 -10.39 -0.12
N ILE A 8 13.58 -9.38 -0.77
CA ILE A 8 12.82 -8.24 -1.28
C ILE A 8 11.83 -8.64 -2.38
N VAL A 9 12.24 -9.54 -3.27
CA VAL A 9 11.36 -10.04 -4.35
C VAL A 9 10.23 -10.88 -3.75
N ILE A 10 10.54 -11.71 -2.74
CA ILE A 10 9.50 -12.47 -2.01
C ILE A 10 8.48 -11.50 -1.37
N GLY A 11 8.98 -10.41 -0.75
CA GLY A 11 8.10 -9.38 -0.16
C GLY A 11 7.25 -8.66 -1.20
N LEU A 12 7.86 -8.25 -2.33
CA LEU A 12 7.17 -7.52 -3.41
C LEU A 12 6.15 -8.38 -4.18
N THR A 13 6.27 -9.70 -4.14
CA THR A 13 5.43 -10.60 -4.95
C THR A 13 4.57 -11.52 -4.07
N VAL A 14 5.15 -12.63 -3.60
CA VAL A 14 4.41 -13.70 -2.94
C VAL A 14 3.76 -13.24 -1.64
N VAL A 15 4.50 -12.52 -0.80
CA VAL A 15 3.97 -12.02 0.49
C VAL A 15 2.92 -10.96 0.24
N ALA A 16 3.22 -9.97 -0.62
CA ALA A 16 2.27 -8.91 -0.95
C ALA A 16 0.97 -9.48 -1.58
N LEU A 17 1.08 -10.44 -2.51
CA LEU A 17 -0.11 -11.08 -3.11
C LEU A 17 -0.94 -11.83 -2.05
N GLY A 18 -0.27 -12.55 -1.14
CA GLY A 18 -0.93 -13.29 -0.07
C GLY A 18 -1.65 -12.36 0.92
N THR A 19 -1.00 -11.27 1.32
CA THR A 19 -1.58 -10.32 2.27
C THR A 19 -2.65 -9.44 1.64
N SER A 20 -2.54 -9.06 0.36
CA SER A 20 -3.55 -8.26 -0.36
C SER A 20 -4.70 -9.09 -0.96
N SER A 21 -4.75 -10.40 -0.70
CA SER A 21 -5.88 -11.24 -1.13
C SER A 21 -7.22 -10.83 -0.48
N PRO A 22 -7.28 -10.46 0.81
CA PRO A 22 -8.51 -9.92 1.41
C PRO A 22 -9.00 -8.64 0.72
N GLU A 23 -8.09 -7.71 0.41
CA GLU A 23 -8.43 -6.48 -0.32
C GLU A 23 -9.05 -6.78 -1.68
N LEU A 24 -8.47 -7.73 -2.43
CA LEU A 24 -9.00 -8.15 -3.74
C LEU A 24 -10.41 -8.71 -3.61
N LEU A 25 -10.62 -9.65 -2.68
CA LEU A 25 -11.90 -10.30 -2.47
C LEU A 25 -12.98 -9.32 -2.00
N VAL A 26 -12.63 -8.43 -1.07
CA VAL A 26 -13.56 -7.41 -0.55
C VAL A 26 -13.92 -6.42 -1.65
N SER A 27 -12.96 -5.92 -2.41
CA SER A 27 -13.20 -4.95 -3.48
C SER A 27 -14.02 -5.55 -4.62
N LEU A 28 -13.71 -6.77 -5.08
CA LEU A 28 -14.52 -7.46 -6.09
C LEU A 28 -15.95 -7.75 -5.60
N ASN A 29 -16.10 -8.21 -4.35
CA ASN A 29 -17.41 -8.46 -3.78
C ASN A 29 -18.24 -7.15 -3.67
N SER A 30 -17.58 -6.02 -3.36
CA SER A 30 -18.23 -4.71 -3.33
C SER A 30 -18.74 -4.31 -4.72
N VAL A 31 -17.94 -4.52 -5.78
CA VAL A 31 -18.36 -4.28 -7.17
C VAL A 31 -19.56 -5.15 -7.53
N PHE A 32 -19.52 -6.45 -7.26
CA PHE A 32 -20.63 -7.36 -7.55
C PHE A 32 -21.91 -7.02 -6.78
N LYS A 33 -21.79 -6.34 -5.64
CA LYS A 33 -22.93 -5.80 -4.87
C LYS A 33 -23.34 -4.39 -5.30
N GLY A 34 -22.77 -3.83 -6.35
CA GLY A 34 -23.06 -2.49 -6.85
C GLY A 34 -22.51 -1.35 -5.98
N SER A 35 -21.53 -1.61 -5.12
CA SER A 35 -20.88 -0.62 -4.25
C SER A 35 -19.48 -0.25 -4.78
N ASP A 36 -19.41 0.28 -6.00
CA ASP A 36 -18.17 0.69 -6.67
C ASP A 36 -17.34 1.68 -5.82
N SER A 37 -18.03 2.64 -5.19
CA SER A 37 -17.39 3.63 -4.31
C SER A 37 -16.66 2.98 -3.13
N LEU A 38 -17.20 1.88 -2.60
CA LEU A 38 -16.56 1.12 -1.52
C LEU A 38 -15.31 0.39 -2.02
N ALA A 39 -15.39 -0.22 -3.21
CA ALA A 39 -14.25 -0.91 -3.83
C ALA A 39 -13.09 0.04 -4.08
N ALA A 40 -13.35 1.18 -4.75
CA ALA A 40 -12.33 2.18 -5.06
C ALA A 40 -11.73 2.80 -3.79
N SER A 41 -12.56 3.14 -2.80
CA SER A 41 -12.09 3.74 -1.55
C SER A 41 -11.32 2.75 -0.67
N ASN A 42 -11.67 1.46 -0.67
CA ASN A 42 -10.87 0.43 -0.03
C ASN A 42 -9.44 0.42 -0.57
N VAL A 43 -9.26 0.38 -1.89
CA VAL A 43 -7.93 0.38 -2.52
C VAL A 43 -7.14 1.64 -2.20
N VAL A 44 -7.75 2.82 -2.34
CA VAL A 44 -7.09 4.10 -2.04
C VAL A 44 -6.70 4.19 -0.56
N GLY A 45 -7.61 3.82 0.34
CA GLY A 45 -7.39 3.80 1.79
C GLY A 45 -6.29 2.83 2.20
N SER A 46 -6.27 1.61 1.64
CA SER A 46 -5.22 0.60 1.89
C SER A 46 -3.84 1.10 1.45
N ASN A 47 -3.74 1.79 0.30
CA ASN A 47 -2.47 2.36 -0.15
C ASN A 47 -1.96 3.46 0.80
N ILE A 48 -2.85 4.35 1.27
CA ILE A 48 -2.52 5.38 2.26
C ILE A 48 -2.12 4.74 3.58
N PHE A 49 -2.89 3.76 4.07
CA PHE A 49 -2.62 3.04 5.31
C PHE A 49 -1.28 2.31 5.27
N ASN A 50 -0.98 1.62 4.20
CA ASN A 50 0.27 0.89 4.02
C ASN A 50 1.49 1.81 4.13
N ILE A 51 1.48 2.98 3.49
CA ILE A 51 2.60 3.93 3.57
C ILE A 51 2.66 4.61 4.93
N LEU A 52 1.54 5.13 5.42
CA LEU A 52 1.55 5.97 6.62
C LEU A 52 1.59 5.16 7.91
N VAL A 53 0.85 4.05 7.98
CA VAL A 53 0.74 3.24 9.20
C VAL A 53 1.70 2.07 9.20
N VAL A 54 1.69 1.25 8.15
CA VAL A 54 2.51 0.02 8.14
C VAL A 54 4.00 0.35 8.13
N LEU A 55 4.48 1.24 7.25
CA LEU A 55 5.87 1.70 7.29
C LEU A 55 6.14 2.52 8.55
N GLY A 56 5.18 3.36 8.99
CA GLY A 56 5.28 4.16 10.20
C GLY A 56 5.58 3.30 11.42
N ILE A 57 4.71 2.34 11.74
CA ILE A 57 4.87 1.43 12.88
C ILE A 57 6.11 0.55 12.74
N SER A 58 6.32 -0.03 11.57
CA SER A 58 7.48 -0.91 11.34
C SER A 58 8.81 -0.17 11.56
N SER A 59 8.90 1.11 11.15
CA SER A 59 10.11 1.92 11.35
C SER A 59 10.30 2.41 12.78
N LEU A 60 9.23 2.55 13.58
CA LEU A 60 9.31 2.81 15.02
C LEU A 60 9.94 1.63 15.77
N ILE A 61 9.57 0.42 15.38
CA ILE A 61 10.13 -0.82 15.97
C ILE A 61 11.61 -0.92 15.63
N THR A 62 11.95 -0.90 14.35
CA THR A 62 13.32 -1.00 13.85
C THR A 62 13.49 -0.06 12.66
N PRO A 63 14.53 0.81 12.64
CA PRO A 63 14.83 1.61 11.46
C PRO A 63 14.98 0.73 10.22
N LEU A 64 14.15 0.96 9.20
CA LEU A 64 14.07 0.12 8.03
C LEU A 64 15.15 0.52 7.01
N LYS A 65 16.11 -0.35 6.74
CA LYS A 65 17.11 -0.15 5.68
C LYS A 65 16.43 -0.28 4.31
N VAL A 66 16.69 0.66 3.42
CA VAL A 66 16.09 0.72 2.08
C VAL A 66 17.14 0.39 1.04
N LYS A 67 16.94 -0.65 0.25
CA LYS A 67 17.82 -0.98 -0.86
C LYS A 67 17.69 0.02 -2.00
N SER A 68 18.79 0.25 -2.72
CA SER A 68 18.84 1.18 -3.86
C SER A 68 17.85 0.83 -4.96
N ARG A 69 17.55 -0.46 -5.16
CA ARG A 69 16.54 -0.94 -6.10
C ARG A 69 15.15 -0.34 -5.81
N ILE A 70 14.69 -0.37 -4.55
CA ILE A 70 13.38 0.19 -4.17
C ILE A 70 13.30 1.66 -4.56
N VAL A 71 14.36 2.43 -4.25
CA VAL A 71 14.41 3.87 -4.51
C VAL A 71 14.45 4.19 -5.99
N ARG A 72 15.20 3.41 -6.78
CA ARG A 72 15.47 3.69 -8.19
C ARG A 72 14.43 3.12 -9.14
N ARG A 73 13.69 2.08 -8.74
CA ARG A 73 12.75 1.37 -9.60
C ARG A 73 11.34 1.32 -9.00
N ASP A 74 11.18 0.72 -7.81
CA ASP A 74 9.87 0.32 -7.33
C ASP A 74 9.04 1.54 -6.88
N VAL A 75 9.66 2.51 -6.19
CA VAL A 75 8.98 3.75 -5.79
C VAL A 75 8.65 4.64 -6.99
N PRO A 76 9.56 4.91 -7.96
CA PRO A 76 9.21 5.64 -9.18
C PRO A 76 8.10 4.97 -9.98
N LEU A 77 8.09 3.63 -10.09
CA LEU A 77 7.02 2.89 -10.73
C LEU A 77 5.69 3.10 -10.00
N LEU A 78 5.68 2.95 -8.67
CA LEU A 78 4.49 3.15 -7.85
C LEU A 78 3.95 4.59 -8.01
N ILE A 79 4.82 5.60 -8.03
CA ILE A 79 4.44 6.99 -8.30
C ILE A 79 3.79 7.12 -9.69
N ALA A 80 4.42 6.57 -10.72
CA ALA A 80 3.91 6.64 -12.10
C ALA A 80 2.52 5.99 -12.20
N ILE A 81 2.32 4.82 -11.60
CA ILE A 81 1.03 4.13 -11.56
C ILE A 81 0.01 4.96 -10.77
N SER A 82 0.36 5.49 -9.60
CA SER A 82 -0.55 6.31 -8.79
C SER A 82 -1.01 7.58 -9.55
N CYS A 83 -0.10 8.25 -10.26
CA CYS A 83 -0.44 9.38 -11.13
C CYS A 83 -1.33 8.95 -12.30
N SER A 84 -1.07 7.78 -12.91
CA SER A 84 -1.88 7.24 -14.00
C SER A 84 -3.29 6.90 -13.53
N VAL A 85 -3.44 6.28 -12.35
CA VAL A 85 -4.74 6.00 -11.73
C VAL A 85 -5.50 7.30 -11.48
N TRP A 86 -4.84 8.34 -10.95
CA TRP A 86 -5.47 9.65 -10.74
C TRP A 86 -5.94 10.26 -12.05
N ALA A 87 -5.08 10.26 -13.08
CA ALA A 87 -5.42 10.80 -14.39
C ALA A 87 -6.60 10.04 -15.04
N MET A 88 -6.56 8.70 -15.04
CA MET A 88 -7.62 7.86 -15.61
C MET A 88 -8.95 7.97 -14.84
N SER A 89 -8.91 8.26 -13.55
CA SER A 89 -10.09 8.44 -12.70
C SER A 89 -10.71 9.83 -12.78
N SER A 90 -10.09 10.78 -13.46
CA SER A 90 -10.47 12.20 -13.48
C SER A 90 -11.89 12.47 -14.00
N THR A 91 -12.42 11.58 -14.82
CA THR A 91 -13.79 11.65 -15.39
C THR A 91 -14.89 11.11 -14.44
N GLY A 92 -14.53 10.56 -13.29
CA GLY A 92 -15.47 9.91 -12.36
C GLY A 92 -15.67 8.42 -12.64
N ILE A 93 -15.04 7.88 -13.68
CA ILE A 93 -15.15 6.47 -14.08
C ILE A 93 -13.77 5.95 -14.43
N LEU A 94 -13.36 4.87 -13.80
CA LEU A 94 -12.20 4.10 -14.26
C LEU A 94 -12.70 3.04 -15.26
N THR A 95 -12.49 3.34 -16.54
CA THR A 95 -13.05 2.54 -17.65
C THR A 95 -12.47 1.12 -17.69
N TRP A 96 -13.16 0.19 -18.36
CA TRP A 96 -12.66 -1.18 -18.56
C TRP A 96 -11.32 -1.21 -19.33
N GLN A 97 -11.09 -0.25 -20.27
CA GLN A 97 -9.82 -0.12 -20.99
C GLN A 97 -8.68 0.26 -20.01
N ALA A 98 -8.96 1.16 -19.06
CA ALA A 98 -8.01 1.48 -18.00
C ALA A 98 -7.72 0.24 -17.12
N GLY A 99 -8.74 -0.59 -16.86
CA GLY A 99 -8.58 -1.88 -16.18
C GLY A 99 -7.63 -2.82 -16.91
N ILE A 100 -7.79 -3.00 -18.22
CA ILE A 100 -6.87 -3.79 -19.06
C ILE A 100 -5.45 -3.21 -19.01
N PHE A 101 -5.31 -1.89 -19.15
CA PHE A 101 -4.01 -1.23 -19.07
C PHE A 101 -3.29 -1.51 -17.75
N LEU A 102 -4.00 -1.41 -16.60
CA LEU A 102 -3.43 -1.70 -15.29
C LEU A 102 -2.99 -3.16 -15.16
N LEU A 103 -3.81 -4.12 -15.62
CA LEU A 103 -3.44 -5.54 -15.59
C LEU A 103 -2.28 -5.85 -16.56
N PHE A 104 -2.19 -5.16 -17.67
CA PHE A 104 -1.06 -5.28 -18.60
C PHE A 104 0.23 -4.73 -17.95
N CYS A 105 0.16 -3.60 -17.25
CA CYS A 105 1.28 -3.08 -16.46
C CYS A 105 1.70 -4.05 -15.36
N LEU A 106 0.75 -4.74 -14.70
CA LEU A 106 1.05 -5.79 -13.73
C LEU A 106 1.84 -6.94 -14.38
N LEU A 107 1.39 -7.41 -15.54
CA LEU A 107 2.07 -8.48 -16.27
C LEU A 107 3.51 -8.09 -16.61
N ILE A 108 3.72 -6.88 -17.15
CA ILE A 108 5.06 -6.36 -17.46
C ILE A 108 5.91 -6.28 -16.20
N ASN A 109 5.37 -5.72 -15.10
CA ASN A 109 6.10 -5.63 -13.85
C ASN A 109 6.49 -7.02 -13.32
N THR A 110 5.59 -7.99 -13.38
CA THR A 110 5.85 -9.36 -12.93
C THR A 110 6.94 -10.04 -13.77
N ILE A 111 6.89 -9.92 -15.10
CA ILE A 111 7.93 -10.44 -16.00
C ILE A 111 9.27 -9.77 -15.68
N TRP A 112 9.27 -8.47 -15.48
CA TRP A 112 10.50 -7.74 -15.13
C TRP A 112 11.08 -8.19 -13.78
N GLU A 113 10.21 -8.42 -12.77
CA GLU A 113 10.64 -8.98 -11.48
C GLU A 113 11.34 -10.33 -11.65
N ILE A 114 10.72 -11.24 -12.42
CA ILE A 114 11.26 -12.58 -12.67
C ILE A 114 12.61 -12.50 -13.38
N ASN A 115 12.74 -11.67 -14.41
CA ASN A 115 13.97 -11.52 -15.17
C ASN A 115 15.11 -10.92 -14.33
N THR A 116 14.79 -10.00 -13.41
CA THR A 116 15.81 -9.37 -12.54
C THR A 116 16.34 -10.33 -11.46
N ILE A 117 15.63 -11.42 -11.16
CA ILE A 117 16.14 -12.50 -10.29
C ILE A 117 17.37 -13.16 -10.90
N ASN A 118 17.42 -13.25 -12.23
CA ASN A 118 18.50 -13.90 -12.97
C ASN A 118 19.74 -13.01 -13.17
N GLU A 119 19.59 -11.68 -13.05
CA GLU A 119 20.74 -10.78 -13.04
C GLU A 119 21.38 -10.82 -11.65
N LYS A 120 22.60 -11.32 -11.58
CA LYS A 120 23.42 -11.34 -10.34
C LYS A 120 23.63 -9.91 -9.88
N ASP A 121 22.77 -9.42 -8.99
CA ASP A 121 23.01 -8.18 -8.27
C ASP A 121 24.29 -8.35 -7.44
N ASP A 122 25.32 -7.58 -7.73
CA ASP A 122 26.58 -7.58 -6.96
C ASP A 122 26.36 -7.22 -5.48
N ASP A 123 25.25 -6.59 -5.14
CA ASP A 123 24.78 -6.34 -3.77
C ASP A 123 24.34 -7.63 -3.02
N ILE A 124 24.18 -8.78 -3.73
CA ILE A 124 23.77 -10.06 -3.11
C ILE A 124 24.98 -10.78 -2.49
N LYS A 125 26.21 -10.44 -2.89
CA LYS A 125 27.43 -11.12 -2.43
C LYS A 125 27.79 -10.87 -0.96
N THR A 126 27.15 -9.91 -0.28
CA THR A 126 27.46 -9.59 1.12
C THR A 126 26.44 -10.09 2.15
N ALA A 127 25.35 -10.69 1.71
CA ALA A 127 24.44 -11.37 2.61
C ALA A 127 24.81 -12.86 2.64
N GLU A 128 25.64 -13.26 3.62
CA GLU A 128 25.75 -14.67 3.96
C GLU A 128 24.35 -15.26 4.13
N PRO A 129 24.05 -16.42 3.50
CA PRO A 129 22.81 -17.09 3.74
C PRO A 129 22.82 -17.57 5.19
N GLU A 130 22.13 -16.88 6.09
CA GLU A 130 21.71 -17.50 7.34
C GLU A 130 20.75 -18.64 6.95
N ILE A 131 21.36 -19.78 6.65
CA ILE A 131 20.71 -21.06 6.52
C ILE A 131 20.37 -21.49 7.94
N ASN A 132 19.30 -20.96 8.50
CA ASN A 132 18.65 -21.54 9.65
C ASN A 132 17.32 -22.12 9.19
N ASP A 133 17.35 -23.43 9.00
CA ASP A 133 16.25 -24.40 9.14
C ASP A 133 14.86 -23.98 8.63
N PHE A 134 14.76 -23.56 7.38
CA PHE A 134 13.57 -23.83 6.63
C PHE A 134 13.79 -25.18 5.91
N SER A 135 13.77 -26.28 6.70
CA SER A 135 13.54 -27.59 6.09
C SER A 135 12.21 -27.46 5.39
N LEU A 136 12.22 -27.39 4.06
CA LEU A 136 11.02 -27.73 3.29
C LEU A 136 10.66 -29.13 3.76
N SER A 137 9.74 -29.17 4.71
CA SER A 137 9.05 -30.40 5.06
C SER A 137 8.69 -31.05 3.74
N ASN A 138 9.02 -32.33 3.58
CA ASN A 138 8.67 -33.17 2.43
C ASN A 138 7.15 -33.21 2.17
N ASN A 139 6.38 -32.34 2.78
CA ASN A 139 4.94 -32.24 2.71
C ASN A 139 4.52 -30.90 2.06
N LEU A 140 4.87 -30.76 0.75
CA LEU A 140 4.43 -29.61 -0.07
C LEU A 140 2.91 -29.41 0.02
N VAL A 141 2.15 -30.50 0.04
CA VAL A 141 0.69 -30.51 0.19
C VAL A 141 0.28 -29.89 1.53
N GLY A 142 0.92 -30.25 2.64
CA GLY A 142 0.62 -29.66 3.95
C GLY A 142 0.94 -28.17 4.04
N THR A 143 2.00 -27.71 3.35
CA THR A 143 2.35 -26.28 3.30
C THR A 143 1.32 -25.47 2.46
N ILE A 144 0.93 -26.00 1.31
CA ILE A 144 -0.11 -25.39 0.46
C ILE A 144 -1.45 -25.37 1.20
N THR A 145 -1.82 -26.45 1.87
CA THR A 145 -3.07 -26.53 2.64
C THR A 145 -3.10 -25.49 3.76
N LYS A 146 -2.00 -25.30 4.51
CA LYS A 146 -1.89 -24.27 5.54
C LYS A 146 -1.99 -22.85 4.95
N LEU A 147 -1.37 -22.60 3.80
CA LEU A 147 -1.44 -21.32 3.10
C LEU A 147 -2.88 -21.01 2.66
N VAL A 148 -3.53 -21.96 1.97
CA VAL A 148 -4.91 -21.82 1.51
C VAL A 148 -5.87 -21.64 2.68
N PHE A 149 -5.73 -22.44 3.74
CA PHE A 149 -6.55 -22.31 4.95
C PHE A 149 -6.35 -20.94 5.61
N GLY A 150 -5.10 -20.45 5.71
CA GLY A 150 -4.80 -19.12 6.24
C GLY A 150 -5.45 -17.99 5.42
N ILE A 151 -5.40 -18.08 4.09
CA ILE A 151 -6.05 -17.10 3.20
C ILE A 151 -7.58 -17.14 3.38
N ILE A 152 -8.18 -18.32 3.46
CA ILE A 152 -9.63 -18.49 3.70
C ILE A 152 -10.01 -17.87 5.05
N LEU A 153 -9.25 -18.16 6.10
CA LEU A 153 -9.52 -17.64 7.45
C LEU A 153 -9.39 -16.12 7.50
N LEU A 154 -8.36 -15.56 6.87
CA LEU A 154 -8.18 -14.10 6.75
C LEU A 154 -9.32 -13.46 5.95
N SER A 155 -9.71 -14.05 4.82
CA SER A 155 -10.82 -13.56 4.01
C SER A 155 -12.16 -13.60 4.76
N PHE A 156 -12.39 -14.67 5.53
CA PHE A 156 -13.58 -14.80 6.36
C PHE A 156 -13.60 -13.75 7.48
N GLY A 157 -12.49 -13.58 8.20
CA GLY A 157 -12.34 -12.55 9.24
C GLY A 157 -12.50 -11.14 8.69
N ALA A 158 -11.90 -10.83 7.53
CA ALA A 158 -12.06 -9.56 6.83
C ALA A 158 -13.51 -9.29 6.43
N ASN A 159 -14.23 -10.31 5.90
CA ASN A 159 -15.64 -10.17 5.54
C ASN A 159 -16.53 -9.87 6.77
N ILE A 160 -16.30 -10.52 7.91
CA ILE A 160 -17.03 -10.25 9.15
C ILE A 160 -16.76 -8.83 9.63
N LEU A 161 -15.49 -8.42 9.66
CA LEU A 161 -15.09 -7.07 10.07
C LEU A 161 -15.72 -6.00 9.16
N VAL A 162 -15.65 -6.21 7.84
CA VAL A 162 -16.23 -5.29 6.85
C VAL A 162 -17.73 -5.20 6.99
N SER A 163 -18.45 -6.34 7.05
CA SER A 163 -19.91 -6.35 7.17
C SER A 163 -20.37 -5.64 8.46
N GLY A 164 -19.77 -5.99 9.60
CA GLY A 164 -20.11 -5.35 10.89
C GLY A 164 -19.78 -3.85 10.89
N SER A 165 -18.68 -3.45 10.26
CA SER A 165 -18.29 -2.04 10.12
C SER A 165 -19.21 -1.26 9.21
N GLN A 166 -19.65 -1.85 8.08
CA GLN A 166 -20.62 -1.25 7.16
C GLN A 166 -21.97 -1.04 7.84
N ASP A 167 -22.47 -2.06 8.56
CA ASP A 167 -23.75 -1.97 9.27
C ASP A 167 -23.71 -0.90 10.35
N LEU A 168 -22.63 -0.83 11.13
CA LEU A 168 -22.43 0.20 12.14
C LEU A 168 -22.38 1.60 11.50
N ALA A 169 -21.63 1.75 10.41
CA ALA A 169 -21.49 3.03 9.75
C ALA A 169 -22.76 3.50 9.05
N ARG A 170 -23.56 2.60 8.45
CA ARG A 170 -24.89 2.90 7.92
C ARG A 170 -25.83 3.32 9.03
N THR A 171 -25.80 2.65 10.19
CA THR A 171 -26.58 3.01 11.36
C THR A 171 -26.24 4.42 11.87
N LEU A 172 -24.96 4.81 11.78
CA LEU A 172 -24.46 6.14 12.14
C LEU A 172 -24.63 7.18 11.01
N GLY A 173 -25.15 6.82 9.84
CA GLY A 173 -25.34 7.71 8.69
C GLY A 173 -24.04 8.14 7.99
N ILE A 174 -22.98 7.32 8.04
CA ILE A 174 -21.67 7.62 7.45
C ILE A 174 -21.62 7.20 5.98
N LYS A 175 -21.02 8.03 5.10
CA LYS A 175 -20.85 7.71 3.66
C LYS A 175 -20.00 6.45 3.45
N GLU A 176 -20.40 5.56 2.53
CA GLU A 176 -19.65 4.34 2.17
C GLU A 176 -18.20 4.62 1.78
N THR A 177 -17.93 5.73 1.10
CA THR A 177 -16.57 6.15 0.74
C THR A 177 -15.67 6.31 1.97
N ILE A 178 -16.19 6.92 3.06
CA ILE A 178 -15.41 7.12 4.30
C ILE A 178 -15.19 5.78 5.01
N ILE A 179 -16.19 4.92 4.99
CA ILE A 179 -16.08 3.55 5.53
C ILE A 179 -14.98 2.78 4.80
N GLY A 180 -15.01 2.83 3.47
CA GLY A 180 -14.01 2.18 2.62
C GLY A 180 -12.59 2.69 2.89
N LEU A 181 -12.41 4.01 2.98
CA LEU A 181 -11.13 4.66 3.22
C LEU A 181 -10.53 4.38 4.61
N THR A 182 -11.37 4.11 5.60
CA THR A 182 -10.94 3.99 7.00
C THR A 182 -11.09 2.57 7.53
N ILE A 183 -12.31 2.15 7.83
CA ILE A 183 -12.59 0.89 8.53
C ILE A 183 -12.26 -0.31 7.65
N VAL A 184 -12.74 -0.29 6.39
CA VAL A 184 -12.54 -1.41 5.47
C VAL A 184 -11.07 -1.51 5.09
N ALA A 185 -10.44 -0.40 4.67
CA ALA A 185 -9.03 -0.37 4.31
C ALA A 185 -8.13 -0.78 5.49
N THR A 186 -8.40 -0.29 6.70
CA THR A 186 -7.64 -0.72 7.89
C THR A 186 -7.82 -2.21 8.16
N GLY A 187 -9.06 -2.72 8.10
CA GLY A 187 -9.37 -4.12 8.38
C GLY A 187 -8.73 -5.08 7.39
N THR A 188 -8.79 -4.77 6.10
CA THR A 188 -8.19 -5.61 5.05
C THR A 188 -6.67 -5.55 5.07
N SER A 189 -6.06 -4.41 5.42
CA SER A 189 -4.60 -4.23 5.49
C SER A 189 -3.97 -4.64 6.84
N LEU A 190 -4.72 -5.26 7.76
CA LEU A 190 -4.16 -5.84 8.98
C LEU A 190 -3.11 -6.94 8.70
N PRO A 191 -3.28 -7.83 7.71
CA PRO A 191 -2.26 -8.81 7.36
C PRO A 191 -0.93 -8.16 6.96
N GLU A 192 -0.97 -7.09 6.17
CA GLU A 192 0.22 -6.32 5.78
C GLU A 192 0.92 -5.73 7.00
N LEU A 193 0.14 -5.16 7.93
CA LEU A 193 0.64 -4.58 9.16
C LEU A 193 1.35 -5.64 10.01
N VAL A 194 0.69 -6.75 10.29
CA VAL A 194 1.24 -7.83 11.12
C VAL A 194 2.49 -8.42 10.47
N THR A 195 2.45 -8.70 9.18
CA THR A 195 3.57 -9.28 8.43
C THR A 195 4.79 -8.35 8.44
N SER A 196 4.58 -7.06 8.19
CA SER A 196 5.66 -6.07 8.17
C SER A 196 6.22 -5.81 9.56
N ILE A 197 5.40 -5.79 10.60
CA ILE A 197 5.82 -5.70 12.01
C ILE A 197 6.70 -6.91 12.38
N VAL A 198 6.25 -8.12 12.08
CA VAL A 198 7.02 -9.35 12.37
C VAL A 198 8.34 -9.36 11.61
N ALA A 199 8.35 -8.93 10.35
CA ALA A 199 9.57 -8.80 9.56
C ALA A 199 10.52 -7.76 10.17
N ALA A 200 10.03 -6.61 10.61
CA ALA A 200 10.80 -5.57 11.29
C ALA A 200 11.41 -6.07 12.61
N PHE A 201 10.63 -6.77 13.45
CA PHE A 201 11.15 -7.38 14.69
C PHE A 201 12.26 -8.38 14.43
N LYS A 202 12.16 -9.16 13.34
CA LYS A 202 13.19 -10.13 12.92
C LYS A 202 14.38 -9.48 12.19
N GLY A 203 14.44 -8.15 12.09
CA GLY A 203 15.49 -7.42 11.35
C GLY A 203 15.42 -7.58 9.82
N LYS A 204 14.38 -8.24 9.28
CA LYS A 204 14.16 -8.45 7.83
C LYS A 204 13.51 -7.22 7.20
N THR A 205 14.22 -6.10 7.23
CA THR A 205 13.69 -4.79 6.81
C THR A 205 13.30 -4.75 5.33
N ASP A 206 14.02 -5.49 4.48
CA ASP A 206 13.72 -5.60 3.06
C ASP A 206 12.38 -6.27 2.79
N LEU A 207 12.04 -7.29 3.60
CA LEU A 207 10.75 -7.97 3.50
C LEU A 207 9.61 -7.03 3.93
N ALA A 208 9.81 -6.24 5.00
CA ALA A 208 8.81 -5.29 5.47
C ALA A 208 8.51 -4.20 4.43
N ILE A 209 9.55 -3.59 3.85
CA ILE A 209 9.37 -2.54 2.82
C ILE A 209 8.83 -3.15 1.53
N GLY A 210 9.36 -4.30 1.11
CA GLY A 210 8.90 -5.02 -0.08
C GLY A 210 7.41 -5.37 0.01
N ASN A 211 6.94 -5.85 1.16
CA ASN A 211 5.53 -6.13 1.40
C ASN A 211 4.68 -4.87 1.17
N VAL A 212 5.02 -3.74 1.77
CA VAL A 212 4.25 -2.49 1.65
C VAL A 212 4.23 -1.96 0.22
N ILE A 213 5.39 -1.86 -0.44
CA ILE A 213 5.47 -1.34 -1.81
C ILE A 213 4.80 -2.30 -2.80
N GLY A 214 4.98 -3.62 -2.61
CA GLY A 214 4.35 -4.64 -3.42
C GLY A 214 2.83 -4.64 -3.28
N SER A 215 2.30 -4.58 -2.04
CA SER A 215 0.86 -4.48 -1.80
C SER A 215 0.27 -3.21 -2.44
N ASN A 216 0.96 -2.07 -2.38
CA ASN A 216 0.48 -0.85 -3.01
C ASN A 216 0.46 -0.94 -4.55
N LEU A 217 1.45 -1.60 -5.16
CA LEU A 217 1.43 -1.89 -6.59
C LEU A 217 0.30 -2.85 -6.96
N LEU A 218 0.13 -3.95 -6.20
CA LEU A 218 -0.95 -4.91 -6.43
C LEU A 218 -2.33 -4.29 -6.26
N ASN A 219 -2.52 -3.48 -5.24
CA ASN A 219 -3.79 -2.77 -5.00
C ASN A 219 -4.18 -1.92 -6.21
N GLN A 220 -3.24 -1.19 -6.79
CA GLN A 220 -3.52 -0.34 -7.94
C GLN A 220 -3.60 -1.13 -9.25
N LEU A 221 -2.67 -2.05 -9.50
CA LEU A 221 -2.59 -2.77 -10.76
C LEU A 221 -3.57 -3.94 -10.85
N LEU A 222 -3.59 -4.80 -9.80
CA LEU A 222 -4.44 -5.98 -9.80
C LEU A 222 -5.86 -5.63 -9.37
N ILE A 223 -6.03 -4.98 -8.21
CA ILE A 223 -7.36 -4.84 -7.61
C ILE A 223 -8.18 -3.81 -8.38
N LEU A 224 -7.68 -2.58 -8.61
CA LEU A 224 -8.42 -1.60 -9.42
C LEU A 224 -8.61 -2.10 -10.86
N GLY A 225 -7.59 -2.74 -11.44
CA GLY A 225 -7.69 -3.33 -12.77
C GLY A 225 -8.82 -4.36 -12.87
N SER A 226 -8.86 -5.29 -11.92
CA SER A 226 -9.91 -6.33 -11.85
C SER A 226 -11.29 -5.76 -11.54
N CYS A 227 -11.39 -4.79 -10.62
CA CYS A 227 -12.64 -4.12 -10.30
C CYS A 227 -13.22 -3.36 -11.51
N SER A 228 -12.36 -2.64 -12.26
CA SER A 228 -12.78 -1.94 -13.48
C SER A 228 -13.34 -2.88 -14.54
N LEU A 229 -12.74 -4.04 -14.72
CA LEU A 229 -13.25 -5.07 -15.65
C LEU A 229 -14.56 -5.70 -15.15
N SER A 230 -14.63 -5.98 -13.84
CA SER A 230 -15.81 -6.61 -13.23
C SER A 230 -17.03 -5.70 -13.21
N SER A 231 -16.85 -4.37 -13.27
CA SER A 231 -17.94 -3.38 -13.43
C SER A 231 -18.51 -3.33 -14.87
N GLY A 232 -17.99 -4.16 -15.79
CA GLY A 232 -18.47 -4.27 -17.17
C GLY A 232 -18.08 -3.05 -18.04
N LEU A 233 -18.84 -2.85 -19.12
CA LEU A 233 -18.54 -1.79 -20.12
C LEU A 233 -18.66 -0.36 -19.53
N GLY A 234 -19.42 -0.17 -18.45
CA GLY A 234 -19.55 1.10 -17.76
C GLY A 234 -18.31 1.53 -16.97
N GLY A 235 -17.45 0.54 -16.66
CA GLY A 235 -16.28 0.77 -15.80
C GLY A 235 -16.65 1.00 -14.33
N LEU A 236 -15.63 1.10 -13.48
CA LEU A 236 -15.76 1.32 -12.05
C LEU A 236 -16.09 2.79 -11.75
N SER A 237 -17.24 3.06 -11.13
CA SER A 237 -17.65 4.40 -10.73
C SER A 237 -16.82 4.89 -9.53
N ILE A 238 -16.23 6.08 -9.66
CA ILE A 238 -15.38 6.67 -8.63
C ILE A 238 -16.01 7.99 -8.15
N ASN A 239 -16.21 8.09 -6.84
CA ASN A 239 -16.79 9.28 -6.23
C ASN A 239 -15.90 10.51 -6.45
N ILE A 240 -16.49 11.66 -6.76
CA ILE A 240 -15.78 12.91 -7.01
C ILE A 240 -14.95 13.38 -5.80
N ASP A 241 -15.43 13.11 -4.57
CA ASP A 241 -14.69 13.44 -3.36
C ASP A 241 -13.39 12.63 -3.28
N LEU A 242 -13.43 11.34 -3.67
CA LEU A 242 -12.26 10.48 -3.72
C LEU A 242 -11.22 11.01 -4.73
N ILE A 243 -11.68 11.46 -5.91
CA ILE A 243 -10.81 11.98 -6.97
C ILE A 243 -10.14 13.30 -6.56
N ARG A 244 -10.90 14.17 -5.90
CA ARG A 244 -10.42 15.53 -5.54
C ARG A 244 -9.57 15.56 -4.28
N THR A 245 -9.72 14.59 -3.38
CA THR A 245 -9.07 14.63 -2.06
C THR A 245 -8.20 13.41 -1.79
N ASP A 246 -8.74 12.21 -1.90
CA ASP A 246 -8.07 11.01 -1.36
C ASP A 246 -7.05 10.41 -2.33
N ILE A 247 -7.37 10.36 -3.63
CA ILE A 247 -6.39 9.93 -4.64
C ILE A 247 -5.18 10.88 -4.68
N PRO A 248 -5.33 12.22 -4.67
CA PRO A 248 -4.20 13.14 -4.49
C PRO A 248 -3.38 12.88 -3.22
N ILE A 249 -4.03 12.61 -2.08
CA ILE A 249 -3.32 12.25 -0.84
C ILE A 249 -2.55 10.94 -1.01
N MET A 250 -3.14 9.91 -1.63
CA MET A 250 -2.45 8.67 -1.97
C MET A 250 -1.21 8.93 -2.84
N VAL A 251 -1.33 9.77 -3.86
CA VAL A 251 -0.20 10.16 -4.73
C VAL A 251 0.87 10.89 -3.92
N LEU A 252 0.48 11.87 -3.08
CA LEU A 252 1.41 12.63 -2.24
C LEU A 252 2.15 11.74 -1.22
N THR A 253 1.45 10.80 -0.58
CA THR A 253 2.10 9.84 0.35
C THR A 253 3.09 8.94 -0.37
N THR A 254 2.77 8.53 -1.60
CA THR A 254 3.68 7.77 -2.45
C THR A 254 4.92 8.59 -2.84
N PHE A 255 4.73 9.86 -3.22
CA PHE A 255 5.82 10.79 -3.48
C PHE A 255 6.71 11.01 -2.25
N ALA A 256 6.14 11.07 -1.05
CA ALA A 256 6.88 11.24 0.19
C ALA A 256 7.86 10.08 0.47
N CYS A 257 7.60 8.88 -0.05
CA CYS A 257 8.53 7.76 0.04
C CYS A 257 9.88 8.08 -0.61
N MET A 258 9.90 8.85 -1.71
CA MET A 258 11.12 9.15 -2.45
C MET A 258 12.19 9.84 -1.59
N PRO A 259 11.95 11.03 -0.99
CA PRO A 259 12.93 11.68 -0.13
C PRO A 259 13.21 10.90 1.14
N ILE A 260 12.20 10.26 1.75
CA ILE A 260 12.36 9.45 2.97
C ILE A 260 13.36 8.32 2.72
N PHE A 261 13.20 7.59 1.62
CA PHE A 261 14.06 6.46 1.29
C PHE A 261 15.44 6.89 0.81
N TRP A 262 15.54 8.06 0.17
CA TRP A 262 16.79 8.53 -0.43
C TRP A 262 17.76 9.17 0.58
N THR A 263 17.25 9.88 1.60
CA THR A 263 18.09 10.73 2.46
C THR A 263 19.16 10.00 3.25
N LYS A 264 18.90 8.78 3.71
CA LYS A 264 19.85 8.00 4.55
C LYS A 264 19.92 6.52 4.17
N GLY A 265 19.25 6.10 3.10
CA GLY A 265 19.09 4.68 2.78
C GLY A 265 18.38 3.90 3.89
N LYS A 266 17.62 4.59 4.74
CA LYS A 266 16.82 3.99 5.82
C LYS A 266 15.69 4.92 6.24
N ILE A 267 14.56 4.34 6.63
CA ILE A 267 13.48 5.04 7.30
C ILE A 267 13.81 5.06 8.80
N THR A 268 13.90 6.24 9.37
CA THR A 268 14.20 6.42 10.80
C THR A 268 12.93 6.36 11.65
N ARG A 269 13.08 6.12 12.95
CA ARG A 269 11.95 6.17 13.89
C ARG A 269 11.22 7.51 13.87
N PHE A 270 11.95 8.61 13.72
CA PHE A 270 11.35 9.95 13.64
C PHE A 270 10.50 10.12 12.38
N GLU A 271 10.96 9.65 11.23
CA GLU A 271 10.17 9.64 10.00
C GLU A 271 8.92 8.75 10.12
N GLY A 272 9.04 7.59 10.80
CA GLY A 272 7.90 6.74 11.11
C GLY A 272 6.88 7.40 12.03
N PHE A 273 7.33 8.13 13.04
CA PHE A 273 6.45 8.92 13.89
C PHE A 273 5.69 9.99 13.10
N ILE A 274 6.37 10.68 12.18
CA ILE A 274 5.74 11.65 11.29
C ILE A 274 4.68 11.00 10.41
N LEU A 275 4.99 9.87 9.77
CA LEU A 275 4.03 9.15 8.92
C LEU A 275 2.76 8.80 9.68
N LEU A 276 2.88 8.29 10.92
CA LEU A 276 1.72 7.98 11.76
C LEU A 276 0.89 9.21 12.13
N ASN A 277 1.54 10.33 12.48
CA ASN A 277 0.81 11.56 12.78
C ASN A 277 0.04 12.08 11.57
N ILE A 278 0.62 11.97 10.36
CA ILE A 278 -0.08 12.33 9.13
C ILE A 278 -1.33 11.46 8.94
N TYR A 279 -1.26 10.15 9.23
CA TYR A 279 -2.44 9.27 9.14
C TYR A 279 -3.51 9.66 10.16
N ILE A 280 -3.12 9.94 11.40
CA ILE A 280 -4.05 10.41 12.44
C ILE A 280 -4.77 11.69 11.98
N LEU A 281 -4.02 12.66 11.45
CA LEU A 281 -4.59 13.89 10.92
C LEU A 281 -5.53 13.62 9.73
N TYR A 282 -5.16 12.70 8.84
CA TYR A 282 -6.00 12.29 7.72
C TYR A 282 -7.33 11.68 8.20
N VAL A 283 -7.31 10.77 9.18
CA VAL A 283 -8.53 10.16 9.73
C VAL A 283 -9.37 11.20 10.48
N LEU A 284 -8.74 12.09 11.24
CA LEU A 284 -9.45 13.20 11.92
C LEU A 284 -10.16 14.11 10.91
N ASP A 285 -9.53 14.47 9.77
CA ASP A 285 -10.18 15.22 8.70
C ASP A 285 -11.45 14.49 8.21
N LYS A 286 -11.37 13.16 8.00
CA LYS A 286 -12.54 12.38 7.57
C LYS A 286 -13.67 12.36 8.62
N ILE A 287 -13.35 12.28 9.89
CA ILE A 287 -14.30 12.30 11.00
C ILE A 287 -14.91 13.70 11.16
N LEU A 288 -14.12 14.76 11.04
CA LEU A 288 -14.59 16.15 11.15
C LEU A 288 -15.49 16.56 9.99
N ILE A 289 -15.26 16.06 8.78
CA ILE A 289 -16.18 16.23 7.64
C ILE A 289 -17.58 15.69 7.98
N LEU A 290 -17.66 14.59 8.75
CA LEU A 290 -18.93 14.02 9.21
C LEU A 290 -19.65 14.94 10.21
N SER A 291 -18.93 15.68 11.03
CA SER A 291 -19.51 16.55 12.07
C SER A 291 -20.00 17.91 11.59
N LYS A 292 -19.97 18.20 10.27
CA LYS A 292 -20.40 19.48 9.66
C LYS A 292 -19.69 20.73 10.20
N PHE A 293 -18.53 20.58 10.82
CA PHE A 293 -17.73 21.73 11.29
C PHE A 293 -17.03 22.41 10.11
N ASN A 294 -17.37 23.66 9.81
CA ASN A 294 -16.77 24.47 8.74
C ASN A 294 -15.29 24.88 8.96
N PHE A 295 -14.65 24.35 9.97
CA PHE A 295 -13.24 24.61 10.33
C PHE A 295 -12.23 23.94 9.36
N ILE A 296 -12.72 23.22 8.36
CA ILE A 296 -12.01 22.18 7.59
C ILE A 296 -11.11 22.75 6.50
N ILE A 297 -11.42 23.92 5.94
CA ILE A 297 -10.61 24.45 4.80
C ILE A 297 -9.23 24.87 5.29
N GLU A 298 -9.12 25.47 6.46
CA GLU A 298 -7.84 25.88 7.04
C GLU A 298 -6.98 24.67 7.47
N PHE A 299 -7.62 23.58 7.94
CA PHE A 299 -6.91 22.38 8.38
C PHE A 299 -6.31 21.58 7.21
N ARG A 300 -6.97 21.53 6.05
CA ARG A 300 -6.42 20.94 4.81
C ARG A 300 -5.19 21.69 4.33
N PHE A 301 -5.23 23.03 4.36
CA PHE A 301 -4.04 23.84 4.07
C PHE A 301 -2.91 23.56 5.06
N PHE A 302 -3.22 23.34 6.34
CA PHE A 302 -2.22 22.98 7.36
C PHE A 302 -1.58 21.61 7.08
N ILE A 303 -2.36 20.60 6.69
CA ILE A 303 -1.84 19.27 6.32
C ILE A 303 -0.93 19.39 5.10
N ILE A 304 -1.36 20.08 4.05
CA ILE A 304 -0.56 20.29 2.84
C ILE A 304 0.69 21.13 3.15
N ALA A 305 0.57 22.20 3.92
CA ALA A 305 1.70 23.03 4.34
C ALA A 305 2.68 22.25 5.22
N TYR A 306 2.20 21.39 6.12
CA TYR A 306 3.02 20.52 6.95
C TYR A 306 3.77 19.48 6.12
N PHE A 307 3.11 18.88 5.13
CA PHE A 307 3.76 18.01 4.14
C PHE A 307 4.86 18.75 3.36
N LEU A 308 4.57 19.95 2.87
CA LEU A 308 5.54 20.77 2.16
C LEU A 308 6.70 21.20 3.06
N LEU A 309 6.45 21.51 4.33
CA LEU A 309 7.46 21.90 5.31
C LEU A 309 8.40 20.73 5.65
N ILE A 310 7.86 19.51 5.80
CA ILE A 310 8.67 18.31 5.99
C ILE A 310 9.50 18.05 4.73
N PHE A 311 8.87 18.12 3.55
CA PHE A 311 9.52 17.89 2.26
C PHE A 311 10.67 18.87 2.04
N THR A 312 10.44 20.17 2.28
CA THR A 312 11.46 21.22 2.15
C THR A 312 12.56 21.09 3.21
N SER A 313 12.24 20.77 4.47
CA SER A 313 13.23 20.58 5.53
C SER A 313 14.16 19.39 5.25
N MET A 314 13.61 18.33 4.67
CA MET A 314 14.38 17.15 4.26
C MET A 314 15.30 17.47 3.07
N PHE A 315 14.84 18.28 2.12
CA PHE A 315 15.61 18.71 0.94
C PHE A 315 16.74 19.68 1.33
N LEU A 316 16.48 20.65 2.20
CA LEU A 316 17.46 21.62 2.70
C LEU A 316 18.57 20.96 3.54
N LYS A 317 18.24 19.96 4.37
CA LYS A 317 19.22 19.18 5.14
C LYS A 317 20.16 18.36 4.24
N LYS A 318 19.78 18.07 3.01
CA LYS A 318 20.61 17.40 2.01
C LYS A 318 21.55 18.37 1.31
N SER A 319 21.07 19.54 0.93
CA SER A 319 21.85 20.58 0.25
C SER A 319 23.05 21.01 1.11
N THR A 320 22.85 21.22 2.40
CA THR A 320 23.93 21.61 3.35
C THR A 320 24.99 20.53 3.57
N ARG A 321 24.71 19.24 3.28
CA ARG A 321 25.70 18.15 3.38
C ARG A 321 26.49 17.92 2.09
N LEU A 322 25.95 18.29 0.93
CA LEU A 322 26.67 18.24 -0.35
C LEU A 322 27.69 19.39 -0.50
N ILE A 323 27.46 20.52 0.22
CA ILE A 323 28.38 21.68 0.25
C ILE A 323 29.53 21.48 1.25
N LYS A 324 29.41 20.51 2.20
CA LYS A 324 30.44 20.20 3.20
C LYS A 324 31.31 18.98 2.86
N LYS A 325 31.17 18.39 1.69
CA LYS A 325 32.06 17.40 1.08
C LYS A 325 32.72 17.99 -0.16
#